data_2d3588660b78386de3a063769f2aaa67
#
_entry.id   2d3588660b78386de3a063769f2aaa67
#
_cell.length_a   1.000
_cell.length_b   1.000
_cell.length_c   1.000
_cell.angle_alpha   90.00
_cell.angle_beta   90.00
_cell.angle_gamma   90.00
#
_symmetry.space_group_name_H-M   'P 1'
#
loop_
_entity.id
_entity.type
_entity.pdbx_description
1 polymer ?
#
loop_
_entity_poly.entity_id
_entity_poly.type
_entity_poly.pdbx_seq_one_letter_code
_entity_poly.pdbx_strand_id
1 'polypeptide(L)'
;MFDYRNHAGIDRAHGFIRGWTVTSAAAHNGTQLRNVVTKDNTASTVWADSAYRSKTNEEWLRDNGLKSDIHQRKPKGKPMPETMSRANGRRSKIRSAVEHVFARQKDKMKLFIRTIGISRARVKIGMANIAYNMLRYVFHEAKRATA
;
A
#
# COMPACT_ATOMS: atom_id res chain seq x y z
N MET A 1 -16.27 -0.36 -18.54
CA MET A 1 -15.81 -1.24 -17.45
C MET A 1 -15.54 -0.36 -16.24
N PHE A 2 -16.20 -0.61 -15.11
CA PHE A 2 -15.92 0.16 -13.89
C PHE A 2 -14.68 -0.45 -13.23
N ASP A 3 -13.62 0.34 -13.14
CA ASP A 3 -12.37 -0.09 -12.51
C ASP A 3 -12.22 0.59 -11.14
N TYR A 4 -11.93 -0.20 -10.12
CA TYR A 4 -11.78 0.26 -8.75
C TYR A 4 -10.37 -0.06 -8.26
N ARG A 5 -9.80 0.83 -7.46
CA ARG A 5 -8.48 0.66 -6.86
C ARG A 5 -8.59 0.48 -5.36
N ASN A 6 -7.96 -0.56 -4.87
CA ASN A 6 -7.72 -0.77 -3.44
C ASN A 6 -6.37 -0.14 -3.09
N HIS A 7 -6.39 0.86 -2.23
CA HIS A 7 -5.19 1.43 -1.63
C HIS A 7 -5.06 0.84 -0.24
N ALA A 8 -3.93 0.22 0.06
CA ALA A 8 -3.71 -0.44 1.34
C ALA A 8 -2.37 -0.03 1.95
N GLY A 9 -2.38 0.30 3.22
CA GLY A 9 -1.21 0.45 4.06
C GLY A 9 -0.92 -0.85 4.80
N ILE A 10 0.28 -1.40 4.62
CA ILE A 10 0.66 -2.72 5.14
C ILE A 10 1.84 -2.56 6.08
N ASP A 11 1.77 -3.17 7.26
CA ASP A 11 2.91 -3.18 8.16
C ASP A 11 4.01 -4.11 7.64
N ARG A 12 5.26 -3.65 7.77
CA ARG A 12 6.42 -4.37 7.27
C ARG A 12 6.76 -5.60 8.11
N ALA A 13 6.50 -5.57 9.40
CA ALA A 13 6.94 -6.62 10.32
C ALA A 13 6.13 -7.91 10.16
N HIS A 14 4.82 -7.78 10.03
CA HIS A 14 3.91 -8.92 10.02
C HIS A 14 3.08 -9.06 8.74
N GLY A 15 3.04 -8.01 7.91
CA GLY A 15 2.31 -8.01 6.64
C GLY A 15 0.80 -7.86 6.78
N PHE A 16 0.31 -7.28 7.88
CA PHE A 16 -1.11 -6.96 8.05
C PHE A 16 -1.49 -5.68 7.31
N ILE A 17 -2.68 -5.66 6.75
CA ILE A 17 -3.31 -4.44 6.24
C ILE A 17 -3.78 -3.62 7.45
N ARG A 18 -3.18 -2.43 7.64
CA ARG A 18 -3.47 -1.53 8.77
C ARG A 18 -4.53 -0.49 8.43
N GLY A 19 -4.51 -0.01 7.20
CA GLY A 19 -5.48 0.93 6.70
C GLY A 19 -5.76 0.67 5.22
N TRP A 20 -6.95 0.98 4.76
CA TRP A 20 -7.30 0.81 3.36
C TRP A 20 -8.40 1.78 2.92
N THR A 21 -8.40 2.10 1.65
CA THR A 21 -9.47 2.87 1.01
C THR A 21 -9.67 2.42 -0.43
N VAL A 22 -10.86 2.56 -0.93
CA VAL A 22 -11.23 2.18 -2.30
C VAL A 22 -11.66 3.43 -3.06
N THR A 23 -11.10 3.60 -4.24
CA THR A 23 -11.43 4.71 -5.13
C THR A 23 -11.81 4.19 -6.52
N SER A 24 -12.43 5.04 -7.33
CA SER A 24 -12.52 4.81 -8.77
C SER A 24 -11.13 4.90 -9.42
N ALA A 25 -10.95 4.30 -10.58
CA ALA A 25 -9.69 4.34 -11.32
C ALA A 25 -9.24 5.76 -11.69
N ALA A 26 -10.20 6.69 -11.82
CA ALA A 26 -9.93 8.09 -12.14
C ALA A 26 -9.35 8.89 -10.97
N ALA A 27 -9.47 8.40 -9.73
CA ALA A 27 -8.96 9.12 -8.56
C ALA A 27 -7.41 9.11 -8.53
N HIS A 28 -6.84 10.25 -8.16
CA HIS A 28 -5.39 10.39 -8.07
C HIS A 28 -4.85 9.64 -6.85
N ASN A 29 -3.89 8.73 -7.07
CA ASN A 29 -3.34 7.87 -6.02
C ASN A 29 -2.71 8.67 -4.87
N GLY A 30 -2.00 9.75 -5.18
CA GLY A 30 -1.26 10.55 -4.21
C GLY A 30 -2.13 11.11 -3.08
N THR A 31 -3.40 11.43 -3.35
CA THR A 31 -4.32 11.97 -2.34
C THR A 31 -4.74 10.92 -1.31
N GLN A 32 -4.55 9.64 -1.59
CA GLN A 32 -4.99 8.52 -0.73
C GLN A 32 -3.98 8.15 0.36
N LEU A 33 -2.75 8.68 0.33
CA LEU A 33 -1.71 8.34 1.30
C LEU A 33 -2.19 8.53 2.74
N ARG A 34 -2.81 9.65 3.03
CA ARG A 34 -3.29 10.01 4.37
C ARG A 34 -4.41 9.12 4.90
N ASN A 35 -5.14 8.46 3.99
CA ASN A 35 -6.24 7.56 4.33
C ASN A 35 -5.78 6.15 4.68
N VAL A 36 -4.55 5.79 4.30
CA VAL A 36 -4.02 4.42 4.48
C VAL A 36 -2.84 4.34 5.45
N VAL A 37 -2.21 5.48 5.74
CA VAL A 37 -1.11 5.54 6.71
C VAL A 37 -1.68 5.80 8.09
N THR A 38 -1.39 4.91 9.04
CA THR A 38 -1.77 5.09 10.45
C THR A 38 -0.75 5.98 11.16
N LYS A 39 -1.23 6.91 11.99
CA LYS A 39 -0.39 7.86 12.74
C LYS A 39 0.21 7.26 14.01
N ASP A 40 -0.24 6.08 14.41
CA ASP A 40 0.11 5.46 15.70
C ASP A 40 1.56 4.99 15.77
N ASN A 41 2.22 4.85 14.62
CA ASN A 41 3.62 4.44 14.52
C ASN A 41 4.53 5.64 14.26
N THR A 42 4.65 6.55 15.22
CA THR A 42 5.61 7.67 15.16
C THR A 42 7.04 7.14 14.90
N ALA A 43 7.83 7.93 14.17
CA ALA A 43 9.18 7.59 13.70
C ALA A 43 9.27 6.41 12.70
N SER A 44 8.15 5.82 12.29
CA SER A 44 8.13 4.79 11.24
C SER A 44 8.44 5.37 9.87
N THR A 45 9.06 4.54 9.03
CA THR A 45 9.32 4.90 7.64
C THR A 45 8.17 4.43 6.75
N VAL A 46 7.73 5.30 5.84
CA VAL A 46 6.68 5.04 4.86
C VAL A 46 7.29 4.83 3.48
N TRP A 47 7.11 3.64 2.93
CA TRP A 47 7.52 3.29 1.57
C TRP A 47 6.30 3.28 0.66
N ALA A 48 6.38 3.99 -0.44
CA ALA A 48 5.32 4.05 -1.43
C ALA A 48 5.87 4.27 -2.85
N ASP A 49 5.00 4.10 -3.83
CA ASP A 49 5.28 4.41 -5.22
C ASP A 49 5.46 5.92 -5.44
N SER A 50 6.16 6.29 -6.49
CA SER A 50 6.37 7.67 -6.91
C SER A 50 5.07 8.44 -7.18
N ALA A 51 3.96 7.75 -7.46
CA ALA A 51 2.64 8.36 -7.58
C ALA A 51 2.16 9.05 -6.28
N TYR A 52 2.64 8.57 -5.12
CA TYR A 52 2.33 9.16 -3.81
C TYR A 52 3.27 10.29 -3.41
N ARG A 53 4.34 10.53 -4.19
CA ARG A 53 5.30 11.58 -3.89
C ARG A 53 4.77 12.94 -4.31
N SER A 54 4.51 13.80 -3.35
CA SER A 54 4.14 15.20 -3.54
C SER A 54 4.65 16.03 -2.37
N LYS A 55 4.86 17.34 -2.59
CA LYS A 55 5.26 18.25 -1.53
C LYS A 55 4.30 18.17 -0.33
N THR A 56 3.01 18.16 -0.59
CA THR A 56 1.96 18.07 0.42
C THR A 56 2.03 16.78 1.24
N ASN A 57 2.32 15.63 0.60
CA ASN A 57 2.46 14.36 1.31
C ASN A 57 3.76 14.31 2.12
N GLU A 58 4.87 14.81 1.60
CA GLU A 58 6.15 14.89 2.32
C GLU A 58 6.02 15.78 3.58
N GLU A 59 5.38 16.94 3.46
CA GLU A 59 5.09 17.82 4.59
C GLU A 59 4.20 17.13 5.62
N TRP A 60 3.12 16.49 5.19
CA TRP A 60 2.22 15.76 6.08
C TRP A 60 2.92 14.62 6.83
N LEU A 61 3.77 13.85 6.17
CA LEU A 61 4.55 12.78 6.82
C LEU A 61 5.48 13.36 7.89
N ARG A 62 6.21 14.41 7.56
CA ARG A 62 7.11 15.10 8.48
C ARG A 62 6.35 15.63 9.71
N ASP A 63 5.23 16.30 9.49
CA ASP A 63 4.43 16.93 10.54
C ASP A 63 3.78 15.89 11.48
N ASN A 64 3.63 14.64 11.02
CA ASN A 64 3.17 13.51 11.83
C ASN A 64 4.31 12.62 12.35
N GLY A 65 5.56 13.08 12.30
CA GLY A 65 6.72 12.34 12.82
C GLY A 65 7.08 11.09 12.04
N LEU A 66 6.64 10.98 10.79
CA LEU A 66 6.89 9.85 9.90
C LEU A 66 8.04 10.15 8.94
N LYS A 67 8.86 9.16 8.65
CA LYS A 67 9.95 9.28 7.67
C LYS A 67 9.45 8.86 6.30
N SER A 68 9.72 9.69 5.28
CA SER A 68 9.38 9.37 3.89
C SER A 68 10.52 8.62 3.22
N ASP A 69 10.23 7.46 2.68
CA ASP A 69 11.09 6.72 1.76
C ASP A 69 10.33 6.34 0.48
N ILE A 70 9.50 7.27 0.02
CA ILE A 70 8.71 7.16 -1.20
C ILE A 70 9.65 7.22 -2.41
N HIS A 71 9.37 6.42 -3.45
CA HIS A 71 10.13 6.42 -4.70
C HIS A 71 10.27 7.83 -5.29
N GLN A 72 11.47 8.13 -5.76
CA GLN A 72 11.74 9.39 -6.44
C GLN A 72 11.34 9.27 -7.92
N ARG A 73 10.74 10.33 -8.43
CA ARG A 73 10.40 10.43 -9.85
C ARG A 73 11.64 10.75 -10.67
N LYS A 74 11.72 10.21 -11.88
CA LYS A 74 12.73 10.58 -12.86
C LYS A 74 12.67 12.08 -13.13
N PRO A 75 13.80 12.78 -13.14
CA PRO A 75 13.86 14.19 -13.53
C PRO A 75 13.32 14.37 -14.96
N LYS A 76 12.57 15.46 -15.17
CA LYS A 76 12.02 15.76 -16.49
C LYS A 76 13.15 16.05 -17.48
N GLY A 77 13.13 15.40 -18.64
CA GLY A 77 14.10 15.63 -19.72
C GLY A 77 15.52 15.09 -19.48
N LYS A 78 15.78 14.39 -18.37
CA LYS A 78 17.10 13.82 -18.05
C LYS A 78 17.00 12.34 -17.72
N PRO A 79 18.07 11.54 -17.93
CA PRO A 79 18.10 10.15 -17.47
C PRO A 79 18.03 10.08 -15.93
N MET A 80 17.54 8.97 -15.39
CA MET A 80 17.53 8.73 -13.95
C MET A 80 18.97 8.62 -13.44
N PRO A 81 19.40 9.44 -12.45
CA PRO A 81 20.72 9.28 -11.83
C PRO A 81 20.88 7.89 -11.23
N GLU A 82 22.08 7.31 -11.33
CA GLU A 82 22.35 5.93 -10.87
C GLU A 82 22.13 5.78 -9.36
N THR A 83 22.51 6.76 -8.57
CA THR A 83 22.27 6.79 -7.12
C THR A 83 20.78 6.73 -6.78
N MET A 84 19.95 7.48 -7.53
CA MET A 84 18.50 7.47 -7.41
C MET A 84 17.91 6.14 -7.85
N SER A 85 18.40 5.55 -8.92
CA SER A 85 18.01 4.23 -9.41
C SER A 85 18.28 3.14 -8.38
N ARG A 86 19.48 3.11 -7.80
CA ARG A 86 19.86 2.18 -6.72
C ARG A 86 18.99 2.35 -5.47
N ALA A 87 18.71 3.59 -5.08
CA ALA A 87 17.83 3.88 -3.95
C ALA A 87 16.39 3.39 -4.22
N ASN A 88 15.86 3.65 -5.40
CA ASN A 88 14.54 3.15 -5.80
C ASN A 88 14.49 1.62 -5.86
N GLY A 89 15.57 0.96 -6.28
CA GLY A 89 15.71 -0.50 -6.27
C GLY A 89 15.59 -1.08 -4.86
N ARG A 90 16.24 -0.47 -3.86
CA ARG A 90 16.09 -0.89 -2.44
C ARG A 90 14.65 -0.69 -1.93
N ARG A 91 14.02 0.43 -2.27
CA ARG A 91 12.63 0.73 -1.92
C ARG A 91 11.65 -0.26 -2.55
N SER A 92 11.90 -0.65 -3.80
CA SER A 92 11.07 -1.66 -4.50
C SER A 92 11.06 -3.01 -3.79
N LYS A 93 12.19 -3.46 -3.25
CA LYS A 93 12.27 -4.72 -2.49
C LYS A 93 11.35 -4.70 -1.26
N ILE A 94 11.26 -3.58 -0.56
CA ILE A 94 10.37 -3.44 0.60
C ILE A 94 8.92 -3.37 0.14
N ARG A 95 8.65 -2.61 -0.92
CA ARG A 95 7.30 -2.43 -1.46
C ARG A 95 6.71 -3.70 -2.07
N SER A 96 7.53 -4.63 -2.53
CA SER A 96 7.05 -5.89 -3.11
C SER A 96 6.12 -6.67 -2.17
N ALA A 97 6.24 -6.48 -0.85
CA ALA A 97 5.33 -7.09 0.12
C ALA A 97 3.86 -6.68 -0.11
N VAL A 98 3.61 -5.44 -0.53
CA VAL A 98 2.26 -4.96 -0.88
C VAL A 98 1.74 -5.65 -2.15
N GLU A 99 2.59 -5.83 -3.13
CA GLU A 99 2.24 -6.52 -4.38
C GLU A 99 1.87 -7.98 -4.12
N HIS A 100 2.54 -8.65 -3.20
CA HIS A 100 2.19 -10.01 -2.77
C HIS A 100 0.81 -10.09 -2.12
N VAL A 101 0.39 -9.09 -1.36
CA VAL A 101 -0.96 -9.04 -0.78
C VAL A 101 -2.00 -9.02 -1.89
N PHE A 102 -1.87 -8.13 -2.86
CA PHE A 102 -2.81 -8.02 -3.97
C PHE A 102 -2.79 -9.25 -4.89
N ALA A 103 -1.62 -9.82 -5.16
CA ALA A 103 -1.50 -11.07 -5.89
C ALA A 103 -2.24 -12.20 -5.17
N ARG A 104 -2.07 -12.34 -3.85
CA ARG A 104 -2.78 -13.35 -3.05
C ARG A 104 -4.28 -13.16 -3.09
N GLN A 105 -4.78 -11.93 -2.97
CA GLN A 105 -6.20 -11.63 -3.06
C GLN A 105 -6.77 -12.02 -4.43
N LYS A 106 -6.05 -11.72 -5.49
CA LYS A 106 -6.46 -12.04 -6.87
C LYS A 106 -6.39 -13.54 -7.15
N ASP A 107 -5.27 -14.18 -6.86
CA ASP A 107 -4.98 -15.54 -7.32
C ASP A 107 -5.53 -16.61 -6.37
N LYS A 108 -5.31 -16.47 -5.07
CA LYS A 108 -5.74 -17.46 -4.06
C LYS A 108 -7.16 -17.20 -3.55
N MET A 109 -7.50 -15.95 -3.29
CA MET A 109 -8.83 -15.59 -2.78
C MET A 109 -9.84 -15.33 -3.90
N LYS A 110 -9.41 -15.35 -5.17
CA LYS A 110 -10.26 -15.14 -6.35
C LYS A 110 -11.07 -13.84 -6.29
N LEU A 111 -10.46 -12.79 -5.75
CA LEU A 111 -11.09 -11.48 -5.67
C LEU A 111 -11.28 -10.91 -7.06
N PHE A 112 -12.53 -10.85 -7.48
CA PHE A 112 -12.93 -10.26 -8.74
C PHE A 112 -14.09 -9.29 -8.53
N ILE A 113 -13.91 -8.03 -8.94
CA ILE A 113 -14.89 -6.97 -8.74
C ILE A 113 -15.69 -6.76 -10.02
N ARG A 114 -16.92 -7.26 -10.04
CA ARG A 114 -17.91 -7.07 -11.12
C ARG A 114 -19.06 -6.14 -10.72
N THR A 115 -19.00 -5.60 -9.51
CA THR A 115 -20.10 -4.79 -8.98
C THR A 115 -20.13 -3.39 -9.60
N ILE A 116 -21.31 -2.89 -9.87
CA ILE A 116 -21.54 -1.50 -10.24
C ILE A 116 -21.73 -0.68 -8.97
N GLY A 117 -21.02 0.43 -8.86
CA GLY A 117 -21.10 1.36 -7.74
C GLY A 117 -19.99 1.15 -6.70
N ILE A 118 -19.40 2.27 -6.29
CA ILE A 118 -18.24 2.31 -5.40
C ILE A 118 -18.57 1.74 -4.00
N SER A 119 -19.78 1.93 -3.51
CA SER A 119 -20.19 1.43 -2.19
C SER A 119 -20.13 -0.10 -2.14
N ARG A 120 -20.64 -0.77 -3.17
CA ARG A 120 -20.57 -2.24 -3.26
C ARG A 120 -19.13 -2.73 -3.45
N ALA A 121 -18.32 -2.02 -4.24
CA ALA A 121 -16.91 -2.32 -4.41
C ALA A 121 -16.14 -2.18 -3.10
N ARG A 122 -16.41 -1.14 -2.30
CA ARG A 122 -15.83 -0.96 -0.97
C ARG A 122 -16.14 -2.12 -0.03
N VAL A 123 -17.38 -2.56 0.02
CA VAL A 123 -17.77 -3.71 0.88
C VAL A 123 -17.01 -4.96 0.44
N LYS A 124 -17.02 -5.29 -0.83
CA LYS A 124 -16.38 -6.51 -1.35
C LYS A 124 -14.86 -6.50 -1.14
N ILE A 125 -14.19 -5.38 -1.42
CA ILE A 125 -12.76 -5.22 -1.21
C ILE A 125 -12.45 -5.23 0.30
N GLY A 126 -13.26 -4.55 1.12
CA GLY A 126 -13.12 -4.57 2.57
C GLY A 126 -13.21 -5.95 3.17
N MET A 127 -14.17 -6.75 2.74
CA MET A 127 -14.27 -8.16 3.15
C MET A 127 -13.02 -8.97 2.76
N ALA A 128 -12.48 -8.76 1.57
CA ALA A 128 -11.24 -9.40 1.14
C ALA A 128 -10.03 -8.96 1.98
N ASN A 129 -9.94 -7.69 2.33
CA ASN A 129 -8.88 -7.17 3.20
C ASN A 129 -8.95 -7.78 4.61
N ILE A 130 -10.16 -7.90 5.18
CA ILE A 130 -10.38 -8.55 6.48
C ILE A 130 -10.01 -10.03 6.40
N ALA A 131 -10.52 -10.76 5.42
CA ALA A 131 -10.21 -12.18 5.22
C ALA A 131 -8.71 -12.41 5.03
N TYR A 132 -8.01 -11.54 4.30
CA TYR A 132 -6.56 -11.58 4.18
C TYR A 132 -5.88 -11.45 5.56
N ASN A 133 -6.30 -10.49 6.38
CA ASN A 133 -5.75 -10.31 7.73
C ASN A 133 -6.00 -11.52 8.63
N MET A 134 -7.18 -12.14 8.55
CA MET A 134 -7.50 -13.37 9.28
C MET A 134 -6.56 -14.52 8.89
N LEU A 135 -6.35 -14.74 7.60
CA LEU A 135 -5.40 -15.74 7.10
C LEU A 135 -3.96 -15.43 7.52
N ARG A 136 -3.61 -14.16 7.57
CA ARG A 136 -2.29 -13.71 8.02
C ARG A 136 -2.09 -13.95 9.51
N TYR A 137 -3.12 -13.70 10.31
CA TYR A 137 -3.12 -14.00 11.73
C TYR A 137 -2.93 -15.50 12.00
N VAL A 138 -3.72 -16.35 11.35
CA VAL A 138 -3.60 -17.82 11.46
C VAL A 138 -2.19 -18.29 11.09
N PHE A 139 -1.59 -17.72 10.04
CA PHE A 139 -0.21 -18.03 9.67
C PHE A 139 0.79 -17.70 10.79
N HIS A 140 0.65 -16.55 11.42
CA HIS A 140 1.55 -16.15 12.51
C HIS A 140 1.34 -16.99 13.78
N GLU A 141 0.10 -17.34 14.13
CA GLU A 141 -0.20 -18.22 15.26
C GLU A 141 0.38 -19.62 15.03
N ALA A 142 0.21 -20.21 13.84
CA ALA A 142 0.82 -21.48 13.50
C ALA A 142 2.35 -21.45 13.61
N LYS A 143 2.98 -20.37 13.15
CA LYS A 143 4.44 -20.20 13.26
C LYS A 143 4.89 -20.06 14.72
N ARG A 144 4.12 -19.39 15.56
CA ARG A 144 4.43 -19.30 17.01
C ARG A 144 4.33 -20.64 17.72
N ALA A 145 3.32 -21.46 17.35
CA ALA A 145 3.12 -22.78 17.93
C ALA A 145 4.22 -23.79 17.55
N THR A 146 4.97 -23.54 16.47
CA THR A 146 6.07 -24.41 16.00
C THR A 146 7.47 -23.90 16.38
N ALA A 147 7.55 -22.74 17.00
CA ALA A 147 8.81 -22.15 17.48
C ALA A 147 9.03 -22.45 18.95
#